data_56641676c7da5439ed8675c0d39cb048
#
_entry.id   56641676c7da5439ed8675c0d39cb048
#
_cell.length_a   1.000
_cell.length_b   1.000
_cell.length_c   1.000
_cell.angle_alpha   90.00
_cell.angle_beta   90.00
_cell.angle_gamma   90.00
#
_symmetry.space_group_name_H-M   'P 1'
#
loop_
_entity.id
_entity.type
_entity.pdbx_description
1 polymer ?
#
loop_
_entity_poly.entity_id
_entity_poly.type
_entity_poly.pdbx_seq_one_letter_code
_entity_poly.pdbx_strand_id
1 'polypeptide(L)'
;ALDGEQTLLLAQDILPDIIILDWMMPRMSGIEVCRHLRSNQVTKEIPIIILSARGEEGDRTLGLDTGADDYITKPFSPKELLSRMNAVLRRTRPFLTSKVLEYGDLHLDLSKKYLEVLGEKIILGTKEFEILSLLMERPGQVYSREQLLDNIWGHGINIGERTIDVHITRLRKALNKHSKKGSRGCLLYTSPSPRDLRA
;
A
#
# COMPACT_ATOMS: atom_id res chain seq x y z
N ALA A 1 13.34 10.91 0.33
CA ALA A 1 13.81 11.46 -0.96
C ALA A 1 14.41 12.84 -0.75
N LEU A 2 15.41 13.18 -1.52
CA LEU A 2 16.10 14.48 -1.45
C LEU A 2 15.54 15.48 -2.50
N ASP A 3 14.86 14.98 -3.52
CA ASP A 3 14.30 15.77 -4.62
C ASP A 3 13.13 15.06 -5.32
N GLY A 4 12.54 15.73 -6.32
CA GLY A 4 11.37 15.22 -7.02
C GLY A 4 11.64 13.97 -7.85
N GLU A 5 12.77 13.89 -8.54
CA GLU A 5 13.10 12.72 -9.37
C GLU A 5 13.29 11.46 -8.52
N GLN A 6 14.03 11.59 -7.41
CA GLN A 6 14.19 10.50 -6.45
C GLN A 6 12.84 10.09 -5.82
N THR A 7 11.95 11.05 -5.57
CA THR A 7 10.60 10.77 -5.06
C THR A 7 9.80 9.91 -6.03
N LEU A 8 9.85 10.20 -7.33
CA LEU A 8 9.14 9.42 -8.35
C LEU A 8 9.65 7.98 -8.43
N LEU A 9 10.98 7.80 -8.39
CA LEU A 9 11.59 6.46 -8.40
C LEU A 9 11.20 5.65 -7.16
N LEU A 10 11.36 6.25 -5.97
CA LEU A 10 11.02 5.58 -4.71
C LEU A 10 9.53 5.27 -4.59
N ALA A 11 8.66 6.15 -5.09
CA ALA A 11 7.22 5.92 -5.05
C ALA A 11 6.80 4.70 -5.88
N GLN A 12 7.47 4.45 -7.02
CA GLN A 12 7.23 3.28 -7.87
C GLN A 12 7.81 1.99 -7.26
N ASP A 13 8.95 2.08 -6.61
CA ASP A 13 9.65 0.95 -6.02
C ASP A 13 8.98 0.48 -4.71
N ILE A 14 8.75 1.42 -3.78
CA ILE A 14 8.27 1.12 -2.42
C ILE A 14 6.73 1.03 -2.35
N LEU A 15 6.00 1.77 -3.20
CA LEU A 15 4.54 1.88 -3.18
C LEU A 15 4.00 2.28 -1.79
N PRO A 16 4.40 3.44 -1.25
CA PRO A 16 4.07 3.84 0.12
C PRO A 16 2.56 4.05 0.32
N ASP A 17 2.10 3.98 1.56
CA ASP A 17 0.70 4.21 1.91
C ASP A 17 0.28 5.67 1.83
N ILE A 18 1.24 6.59 1.96
CA ILE A 18 1.04 8.03 1.83
C ILE A 18 2.36 8.71 1.45
N ILE A 19 2.28 9.76 0.65
CA ILE A 19 3.42 10.60 0.29
C ILE A 19 3.19 12.00 0.85
N ILE A 20 4.22 12.54 1.51
CA ILE A 20 4.24 13.93 1.95
C ILE A 20 5.26 14.66 1.08
N LEU A 21 4.80 15.65 0.33
CA LEU A 21 5.61 16.45 -0.59
C LEU A 21 5.78 17.87 -0.08
N ASP A 22 6.99 18.38 -0.09
CA ASP A 22 7.18 19.81 0.01
C ASP A 22 6.80 20.46 -1.32
N TRP A 23 6.07 21.57 -1.28
CA TRP A 23 5.78 22.38 -2.48
C TRP A 23 7.07 22.84 -3.15
N MET A 24 7.98 23.43 -2.35
CA MET A 24 9.24 23.99 -2.80
C MET A 24 10.36 22.95 -2.72
N MET A 25 10.60 22.23 -3.80
CA MET A 25 11.75 21.32 -3.93
C MET A 25 12.65 21.76 -5.08
N PRO A 26 13.97 21.51 -4.99
CA PRO A 26 14.89 21.83 -6.08
C PRO A 26 14.59 20.99 -7.32
N ARG A 27 14.85 21.55 -8.50
CA ARG A 27 14.71 20.91 -9.83
C ARG A 27 13.28 20.63 -10.26
N MET A 28 12.46 20.01 -9.41
CA MET A 28 11.08 19.67 -9.70
C MET A 28 10.22 19.98 -8.48
N SER A 29 9.20 20.82 -8.63
CA SER A 29 8.28 21.19 -7.54
C SER A 29 7.42 20.03 -7.08
N GLY A 30 6.92 20.07 -5.82
CA GLY A 30 6.00 19.06 -5.31
C GLY A 30 4.73 18.92 -6.16
N ILE A 31 4.27 19.99 -6.77
CA ILE A 31 3.12 19.99 -7.69
C ILE A 31 3.42 19.17 -8.96
N GLU A 32 4.59 19.36 -9.56
CA GLU A 32 5.00 18.59 -10.74
C GLU A 32 5.17 17.11 -10.40
N VAL A 33 5.78 16.80 -9.24
CA VAL A 33 5.87 15.41 -8.75
C VAL A 33 4.48 14.82 -8.57
N CYS A 34 3.53 15.55 -7.98
CA CYS A 34 2.15 15.10 -7.79
C CYS A 34 1.49 14.77 -9.13
N ARG A 35 1.60 15.65 -10.14
CA ARG A 35 1.06 15.40 -11.49
C ARG A 35 1.65 14.13 -12.12
N HIS A 36 2.96 13.93 -12.02
CA HIS A 36 3.62 12.72 -12.53
C HIS A 36 3.12 11.47 -11.82
N LEU A 37 2.98 11.50 -10.48
CA LEU A 37 2.44 10.36 -9.73
C LEU A 37 0.99 10.04 -10.13
N ARG A 38 0.16 11.05 -10.38
CA ARG A 38 -1.24 10.87 -10.81
C ARG A 38 -1.38 10.34 -12.24
N SER A 39 -0.45 10.67 -13.12
CA SER A 39 -0.43 10.17 -14.51
C SER A 39 0.06 8.73 -14.64
N ASN A 40 0.75 8.19 -13.64
CA ASN A 40 1.30 6.84 -13.65
C ASN A 40 0.31 5.84 -13.05
N GLN A 41 0.00 4.76 -13.79
CA GLN A 41 -0.99 3.74 -13.40
C GLN A 41 -0.68 3.04 -12.07
N VAL A 42 0.60 2.94 -11.69
CA VAL A 42 1.06 2.25 -10.47
C VAL A 42 0.93 3.13 -9.24
N THR A 43 1.19 4.45 -9.39
CA THR A 43 1.27 5.39 -8.25
C THR A 43 0.06 6.32 -8.12
N LYS A 44 -0.83 6.36 -9.11
CA LYS A 44 -1.96 7.30 -9.17
C LYS A 44 -2.89 7.26 -7.95
N GLU A 45 -3.03 6.11 -7.31
CA GLU A 45 -3.89 5.89 -6.15
C GLU A 45 -3.17 6.11 -4.80
N ILE A 46 -1.87 6.45 -4.81
CA ILE A 46 -1.13 6.73 -3.57
C ILE A 46 -1.58 8.09 -3.03
N PRO A 47 -2.07 8.18 -1.77
CA PRO A 47 -2.46 9.43 -1.19
C PRO A 47 -1.30 10.41 -1.07
N ILE A 48 -1.54 11.69 -1.37
CA ILE A 48 -0.52 12.75 -1.38
C ILE A 48 -0.98 13.93 -0.54
N ILE A 49 -0.14 14.34 0.42
CA ILE A 49 -0.29 15.59 1.17
C ILE A 49 0.83 16.55 0.74
N ILE A 50 0.47 17.76 0.35
CA ILE A 50 1.45 18.81 -0.02
C ILE A 50 1.65 19.77 1.16
N LEU A 51 2.92 20.06 1.46
CA LEU A 51 3.33 21.05 2.45
C LEU A 51 3.59 22.39 1.73
N SER A 52 2.81 23.45 2.00
CA SER A 52 2.93 24.76 1.36
C SER A 52 3.42 25.84 2.33
N ALA A 53 4.04 26.90 1.84
CA ALA A 53 4.36 28.09 2.64
C ALA A 53 3.13 28.98 2.85
N ARG A 54 3.12 29.74 3.96
CA ARG A 54 2.05 30.71 4.26
C ARG A 54 2.14 31.86 3.24
N GLY A 55 1.10 32.10 2.46
CA GLY A 55 1.06 33.15 1.42
C GLY A 55 0.84 32.63 0.00
N GLU A 56 0.98 31.35 -0.24
CA GLU A 56 0.67 30.69 -1.52
C GLU A 56 -0.83 30.32 -1.62
N GLU A 57 -1.69 31.07 -0.89
CA GLU A 57 -3.15 30.81 -0.87
C GLU A 57 -3.82 31.02 -2.23
N GLY A 58 -3.22 31.83 -3.13
CA GLY A 58 -3.67 31.99 -4.52
C GLY A 58 -3.51 30.74 -5.36
N ASP A 59 -2.60 29.83 -4.96
CA ASP A 59 -2.32 28.58 -5.65
C ASP A 59 -3.13 27.37 -5.11
N ARG A 60 -3.93 27.56 -4.06
CA ARG A 60 -4.84 26.54 -3.54
C ARG A 60 -5.87 26.07 -4.57
N THR A 61 -6.33 26.99 -5.44
CA THR A 61 -7.19 26.66 -6.58
C THR A 61 -6.44 25.86 -7.65
N LEU A 62 -5.17 26.20 -7.92
CA LEU A 62 -4.28 25.38 -8.77
C LEU A 62 -3.95 24.04 -8.12
N GLY A 63 -3.88 24.00 -6.79
CA GLY A 63 -3.57 22.79 -6.03
C GLY A 63 -4.68 21.73 -6.07
N LEU A 64 -5.95 22.10 -6.06
CA LEU A 64 -7.08 21.16 -6.18
C LEU A 64 -7.09 20.47 -7.55
N ASP A 65 -6.66 21.17 -8.61
CA ASP A 65 -6.54 20.60 -9.96
C ASP A 65 -5.32 19.67 -10.13
N THR A 66 -4.39 19.64 -9.16
CA THR A 66 -3.18 18.80 -9.23
C THR A 66 -3.39 17.36 -8.76
N GLY A 67 -4.53 17.09 -8.12
CA GLY A 67 -4.87 15.76 -7.61
C GLY A 67 -4.24 15.39 -6.27
N ALA A 68 -3.75 16.35 -5.48
CA ALA A 68 -3.37 16.10 -4.09
C ALA A 68 -4.60 15.89 -3.20
N ASP A 69 -4.46 15.04 -2.17
CA ASP A 69 -5.57 14.67 -1.27
C ASP A 69 -5.76 15.66 -0.12
N ASP A 70 -4.71 16.36 0.30
CA ASP A 70 -4.75 17.43 1.31
C ASP A 70 -3.52 18.35 1.20
N TYR A 71 -3.62 19.53 1.85
CA TYR A 71 -2.59 20.56 1.94
C TYR A 71 -2.39 20.96 3.39
N ILE A 72 -1.13 21.18 3.78
CA ILE A 72 -0.75 21.66 5.11
C ILE A 72 0.12 22.89 4.96
N THR A 73 -0.30 24.01 5.57
CA THR A 73 0.46 25.25 5.54
C THR A 73 1.55 25.25 6.62
N LYS A 74 2.77 25.57 6.24
CA LYS A 74 3.90 25.78 7.18
C LYS A 74 3.77 27.16 7.89
N PRO A 75 4.09 27.25 9.20
CA PRO A 75 4.51 26.18 10.10
C PRO A 75 3.31 25.34 10.60
N PHE A 76 3.50 24.04 10.72
CA PHE A 76 2.51 23.09 11.27
C PHE A 76 3.08 22.33 12.47
N SER A 77 2.20 21.83 13.32
CA SER A 77 2.60 20.96 14.42
C SER A 77 2.65 19.49 13.97
N PRO A 78 3.52 18.64 14.57
CA PRO A 78 3.50 17.19 14.32
C PRO A 78 2.12 16.56 14.55
N LYS A 79 1.37 17.06 15.54
CA LYS A 79 0.01 16.60 15.85
C LYS A 79 -0.96 16.92 14.71
N GLU A 80 -0.85 18.09 14.10
CA GLU A 80 -1.66 18.47 12.94
C GLU A 80 -1.36 17.58 11.75
N LEU A 81 -0.07 17.39 11.41
CA LEU A 81 0.34 16.49 10.33
C LEU A 81 -0.23 15.09 10.52
N LEU A 82 -0.04 14.49 11.70
CA LEU A 82 -0.57 13.15 12.00
C LEU A 82 -2.10 13.08 11.90
N SER A 83 -2.81 14.13 12.36
CA SER A 83 -4.27 14.18 12.27
C SER A 83 -4.75 14.21 10.82
N ARG A 84 -4.09 14.98 9.96
CA ARG A 84 -4.41 15.07 8.53
C ARG A 84 -4.04 13.79 7.76
N MET A 85 -2.88 13.21 8.04
CA MET A 85 -2.50 11.90 7.50
C MET A 85 -3.57 10.84 7.80
N ASN A 86 -4.00 10.75 9.07
CA ASN A 86 -5.05 9.82 9.47
C ASN A 86 -6.40 10.12 8.78
N ALA A 87 -6.75 11.40 8.57
CA ALA A 87 -7.96 11.78 7.88
C ALA A 87 -7.93 11.41 6.38
N VAL A 88 -6.80 11.62 5.72
CA VAL A 88 -6.57 11.22 4.33
C VAL A 88 -6.61 9.69 4.20
N LEU A 89 -5.83 8.97 5.01
CA LEU A 89 -5.78 7.51 5.00
C LEU A 89 -7.17 6.87 5.26
N ARG A 90 -7.96 7.42 6.18
CA ARG A 90 -9.31 6.93 6.44
C ARG A 90 -10.22 7.03 5.22
N ARG A 91 -10.06 8.06 4.38
CA ARG A 91 -10.87 8.25 3.16
C ARG A 91 -10.37 7.41 1.98
N THR A 92 -9.06 7.37 1.78
CA THR A 92 -8.44 6.75 0.61
C THR A 92 -8.05 5.30 0.83
N ARG A 93 -7.77 4.94 2.09
CA ARG A 93 -7.34 3.60 2.51
C ARG A 93 -8.02 3.19 3.82
N PRO A 94 -9.37 3.02 3.81
CA PRO A 94 -10.14 2.72 5.01
C PRO A 94 -9.66 1.44 5.71
N PHE A 95 -9.07 0.50 4.97
CA PHE A 95 -8.50 -0.73 5.51
C PHE A 95 -7.31 -0.48 6.46
N LEU A 96 -6.48 0.58 6.27
CA LEU A 96 -5.39 0.92 7.20
C LEU A 96 -5.90 1.40 8.57
N THR A 97 -7.13 1.86 8.62
CA THR A 97 -7.80 2.30 9.85
C THR A 97 -8.84 1.30 10.35
N SER A 98 -9.19 0.31 9.56
CA SER A 98 -10.10 -0.78 9.94
C SER A 98 -9.35 -1.82 10.77
N LYS A 99 -10.03 -2.37 11.76
CA LYS A 99 -9.54 -3.52 12.52
C LYS A 99 -9.86 -4.84 11.84
N VAL A 100 -10.69 -4.83 10.81
CA VAL A 100 -11.11 -6.00 10.03
C VAL A 100 -10.97 -5.69 8.55
N LEU A 101 -10.30 -6.56 7.80
CA LEU A 101 -10.23 -6.53 6.35
C LEU A 101 -11.19 -7.56 5.79
N GLU A 102 -11.92 -7.19 4.73
CA GLU A 102 -12.89 -8.05 4.07
C GLU A 102 -12.58 -8.19 2.59
N TYR A 103 -12.59 -9.41 2.07
CA TYR A 103 -12.45 -9.69 0.65
C TYR A 103 -13.19 -10.99 0.28
N GLY A 104 -14.32 -10.87 -0.40
CA GLY A 104 -15.22 -11.99 -0.67
C GLY A 104 -15.63 -12.68 0.64
N ASP A 105 -15.34 -13.98 0.77
CA ASP A 105 -15.65 -14.77 1.97
C ASP A 105 -14.60 -14.67 3.09
N LEU A 106 -13.55 -13.83 2.91
CA LEU A 106 -12.47 -13.68 3.86
C LEU A 106 -12.73 -12.48 4.78
N HIS A 107 -12.69 -12.70 6.10
CA HIS A 107 -12.73 -11.67 7.13
C HIS A 107 -11.49 -11.79 8.01
N LEU A 108 -10.54 -10.86 7.87
CA LEU A 108 -9.28 -10.86 8.60
C LEU A 108 -9.32 -9.84 9.74
N ASP A 109 -9.38 -10.32 10.98
CA ASP A 109 -9.34 -9.46 12.18
C ASP A 109 -7.89 -9.16 12.56
N LEU A 110 -7.46 -7.92 12.29
CA LEU A 110 -6.09 -7.45 12.54
C LEU A 110 -5.78 -7.31 14.03
N SER A 111 -6.81 -7.05 14.85
CA SER A 111 -6.65 -6.87 16.30
C SER A 111 -6.47 -8.21 17.00
N LYS A 112 -7.24 -9.21 16.61
CA LYS A 112 -7.24 -10.55 17.22
C LYS A 112 -6.39 -11.54 16.47
N LYS A 113 -5.82 -11.15 15.32
CA LYS A 113 -4.91 -11.95 14.48
C LYS A 113 -5.49 -13.32 14.08
N TYR A 114 -6.73 -13.35 13.61
CA TYR A 114 -7.31 -14.55 13.01
C TYR A 114 -7.98 -14.23 11.68
N LEU A 115 -8.08 -15.25 10.85
CA LEU A 115 -8.85 -15.25 9.61
C LEU A 115 -10.15 -16.02 9.85
N GLU A 116 -11.28 -15.47 9.39
CA GLU A 116 -12.54 -16.17 9.30
C GLU A 116 -12.90 -16.39 7.84
N VAL A 117 -13.28 -17.62 7.50
CA VAL A 117 -13.66 -18.02 6.14
C VAL A 117 -14.96 -18.79 6.23
N LEU A 118 -16.03 -18.27 5.63
CA LEU A 118 -17.37 -18.88 5.69
C LEU A 118 -17.84 -19.21 7.12
N GLY A 119 -17.51 -18.35 8.10
CA GLY A 119 -17.84 -18.54 9.52
C GLY A 119 -16.86 -19.46 10.29
N GLU A 120 -15.88 -20.07 9.65
CA GLU A 120 -14.85 -20.87 10.31
C GLU A 120 -13.61 -20.04 10.61
N LYS A 121 -13.14 -20.08 11.86
CA LYS A 121 -11.91 -19.40 12.28
C LYS A 121 -10.69 -20.22 11.94
N ILE A 122 -9.73 -19.59 11.26
CA ILE A 122 -8.46 -20.17 10.83
C ILE A 122 -7.34 -19.39 11.49
N ILE A 123 -6.45 -20.08 12.19
CA ILE A 123 -5.23 -19.48 12.73
C ILE A 123 -4.14 -19.66 11.68
N LEU A 124 -3.60 -18.56 11.21
CA LEU A 124 -2.45 -18.51 10.30
C LEU A 124 -1.16 -18.35 11.08
N GLY A 125 -0.03 -18.77 10.50
CA GLY A 125 1.28 -18.38 11.01
C GLY A 125 1.49 -16.87 10.89
N THR A 126 2.38 -16.30 11.69
CA THR A 126 2.59 -14.84 11.74
C THR A 126 2.89 -14.26 10.37
N LYS A 127 3.78 -14.88 9.59
CA LYS A 127 4.16 -14.39 8.26
C LYS A 127 3.07 -14.59 7.21
N GLU A 128 2.34 -15.70 7.28
CA GLU A 128 1.16 -15.94 6.45
C GLU A 128 0.06 -14.91 6.72
N PHE A 129 -0.13 -14.51 7.98
CA PHE A 129 -1.08 -13.48 8.37
C PHE A 129 -0.67 -12.10 7.83
N GLU A 130 0.61 -11.72 7.98
CA GLU A 130 1.16 -10.46 7.48
C GLU A 130 1.06 -10.36 5.95
N ILE A 131 1.40 -11.44 5.22
CA ILE A 131 1.26 -11.52 3.77
C ILE A 131 -0.21 -11.36 3.35
N LEU A 132 -1.12 -12.08 4.01
CA LEU A 132 -2.55 -11.98 3.69
C LEU A 132 -3.08 -10.59 3.96
N SER A 133 -2.69 -9.96 5.09
CA SER A 133 -3.05 -8.57 5.41
C SER A 133 -2.63 -7.63 4.29
N LEU A 134 -1.37 -7.68 3.87
CA LEU A 134 -0.83 -6.84 2.80
C LEU A 134 -1.61 -7.01 1.48
N LEU A 135 -1.94 -8.25 1.11
CA LEU A 135 -2.69 -8.54 -0.11
C LEU A 135 -4.15 -8.09 -0.03
N MET A 136 -4.78 -8.22 1.15
CA MET A 136 -6.17 -7.78 1.38
C MET A 136 -6.27 -6.25 1.54
N GLU A 137 -5.20 -5.58 1.94
CA GLU A 137 -5.13 -4.12 2.00
C GLU A 137 -5.17 -3.48 0.61
N ARG A 138 -4.66 -4.18 -0.42
CA ARG A 138 -4.59 -3.67 -1.79
C ARG A 138 -5.05 -4.74 -2.79
N PRO A 139 -6.36 -5.04 -2.84
CA PRO A 139 -6.88 -6.04 -3.76
C PRO A 139 -6.59 -5.67 -5.22
N GLY A 140 -6.09 -6.65 -5.99
CA GLY A 140 -5.73 -6.44 -7.40
C GLY A 140 -4.31 -5.89 -7.63
N GLN A 141 -3.59 -5.50 -6.58
CA GLN A 141 -2.18 -5.14 -6.71
C GLN A 141 -1.31 -6.38 -6.81
N VAL A 142 -0.43 -6.42 -7.83
CA VAL A 142 0.56 -7.47 -8.00
C VAL A 142 1.85 -7.07 -7.31
N TYR A 143 2.38 -7.93 -6.46
CA TYR A 143 3.66 -7.75 -5.77
C TYR A 143 4.72 -8.69 -6.34
N SER A 144 5.93 -8.19 -6.54
CA SER A 144 7.11 -9.04 -6.79
C SER A 144 7.51 -9.78 -5.51
N ARG A 145 8.34 -10.84 -5.64
CA ARG A 145 8.89 -11.54 -4.46
C ARG A 145 9.72 -10.61 -3.58
N GLU A 146 10.54 -9.79 -4.18
CA GLU A 146 11.37 -8.78 -3.52
C GLU A 146 10.51 -7.78 -2.75
N GLN A 147 9.47 -7.22 -3.37
CA GLN A 147 8.53 -6.32 -2.70
C GLN A 147 7.82 -6.98 -1.51
N LEU A 148 7.43 -8.26 -1.61
CA LEU A 148 6.85 -8.99 -0.49
C LEU A 148 7.86 -9.21 0.64
N LEU A 149 9.12 -9.54 0.30
CA LEU A 149 10.20 -9.66 1.30
C LEU A 149 10.41 -8.35 2.05
N ASP A 150 10.58 -7.25 1.33
CA ASP A 150 10.82 -5.93 1.92
C ASP A 150 9.68 -5.47 2.80
N ASN A 151 8.43 -5.68 2.38
CA ASN A 151 7.26 -5.30 3.18
C ASN A 151 7.08 -6.14 4.45
N ILE A 152 7.42 -7.44 4.41
CA ILE A 152 7.12 -8.38 5.50
C ILE A 152 8.30 -8.61 6.44
N TRP A 153 9.54 -8.50 5.95
CA TRP A 153 10.76 -8.69 6.75
C TRP A 153 11.58 -7.42 6.93
N GLY A 154 11.31 -6.38 6.13
CA GLY A 154 12.06 -5.13 6.13
C GLY A 154 13.24 -5.12 5.15
N HIS A 155 13.63 -3.90 4.76
CA HIS A 155 14.74 -3.71 3.82
C HIS A 155 16.08 -4.20 4.38
N GLY A 156 16.91 -4.79 3.54
CA GLY A 156 18.28 -5.18 3.87
C GLY A 156 18.43 -6.50 4.63
N ILE A 157 17.36 -7.26 4.80
CA ILE A 157 17.44 -8.60 5.39
C ILE A 157 17.75 -9.61 4.29
N ASN A 158 18.89 -10.28 4.41
CA ASN A 158 19.36 -11.28 3.45
C ASN A 158 18.63 -12.63 3.60
N ILE A 159 17.33 -12.64 3.25
CA ILE A 159 16.49 -13.84 3.22
C ILE A 159 16.30 -14.22 1.75
N GLY A 160 16.56 -15.49 1.42
CA GLY A 160 16.39 -15.96 0.04
C GLY A 160 14.92 -15.84 -0.43
N GLU A 161 14.70 -15.40 -1.67
CA GLU A 161 13.37 -15.21 -2.28
C GLU A 161 12.46 -16.44 -2.19
N ARG A 162 13.03 -17.65 -2.13
CA ARG A 162 12.29 -18.91 -1.96
C ARG A 162 11.51 -19.00 -0.65
N THR A 163 11.86 -18.19 0.36
CA THR A 163 11.13 -18.13 1.63
C THR A 163 9.70 -17.67 1.43
N ILE A 164 9.48 -16.69 0.54
CA ILE A 164 8.13 -16.24 0.16
C ILE A 164 7.31 -17.37 -0.43
N ASP A 165 7.88 -18.17 -1.32
CA ASP A 165 7.15 -19.25 -1.99
C ASP A 165 6.63 -20.29 -1.00
N VAL A 166 7.39 -20.55 0.08
CA VAL A 166 6.97 -21.45 1.16
C VAL A 166 5.75 -20.90 1.91
N HIS A 167 5.79 -19.61 2.28
CA HIS A 167 4.69 -18.95 3.01
C HIS A 167 3.44 -18.81 2.13
N ILE A 168 3.58 -18.43 0.85
CA ILE A 168 2.48 -18.39 -0.11
C ILE A 168 1.85 -19.79 -0.29
N THR A 169 2.67 -20.84 -0.37
CA THR A 169 2.17 -22.22 -0.49
C THR A 169 1.38 -22.64 0.74
N ARG A 170 1.86 -22.31 1.95
CA ARG A 170 1.15 -22.57 3.21
C ARG A 170 -0.17 -21.78 3.28
N LEU A 171 -0.15 -20.53 2.89
CA LEU A 171 -1.32 -19.66 2.85
C LEU A 171 -2.37 -20.22 1.87
N ARG A 172 -1.96 -20.56 0.64
CA ARG A 172 -2.84 -21.19 -0.36
C ARG A 172 -3.47 -22.48 0.18
N LYS A 173 -2.69 -23.33 0.86
CA LYS A 173 -3.17 -24.57 1.46
C LYS A 173 -4.21 -24.31 2.56
N ALA A 174 -3.98 -23.32 3.42
CA ALA A 174 -4.92 -22.93 4.47
C ALA A 174 -6.24 -22.40 3.88
N LEU A 175 -6.17 -21.53 2.88
CA LEU A 175 -7.33 -20.96 2.21
C LEU A 175 -8.12 -22.01 1.42
N ASN A 176 -7.46 -22.92 0.70
CA ASN A 176 -8.11 -23.94 -0.13
C ASN A 176 -8.83 -25.00 0.70
N LYS A 177 -8.38 -25.29 1.92
CA LYS A 177 -9.01 -26.26 2.81
C LYS A 177 -10.44 -25.83 3.21
N HIS A 178 -10.71 -24.53 3.27
CA HIS A 178 -11.96 -23.94 3.76
C HIS A 178 -12.76 -23.22 2.68
N SER A 179 -12.39 -23.37 1.38
CA SER A 179 -13.01 -22.66 0.25
C SER A 179 -13.89 -23.57 -0.60
N LYS A 180 -15.05 -23.06 -1.00
CA LYS A 180 -15.74 -23.55 -2.20
C LYS A 180 -15.00 -23.01 -3.43
N LYS A 181 -14.72 -23.88 -4.43
CA LYS A 181 -13.98 -23.54 -5.67
C LYS A 181 -14.55 -22.26 -6.32
N GLY A 182 -13.75 -21.24 -6.53
CA GLY A 182 -14.02 -20.18 -7.50
C GLY A 182 -13.61 -18.75 -7.19
N SER A 183 -13.60 -18.26 -5.95
CA SER A 183 -13.52 -16.80 -5.70
C SER A 183 -12.17 -16.23 -5.28
N ARG A 184 -11.09 -17.00 -5.20
CA ARG A 184 -9.84 -16.59 -4.55
C ARG A 184 -8.57 -16.61 -5.42
N GLY A 185 -8.68 -16.97 -6.67
CA GLY A 185 -7.52 -17.05 -7.58
C GLY A 185 -6.81 -15.71 -7.77
N CYS A 186 -7.56 -14.61 -7.70
CA CYS A 186 -7.05 -13.27 -7.98
C CYS A 186 -6.20 -12.68 -6.84
N LEU A 187 -6.57 -12.95 -5.57
CA LEU A 187 -5.87 -12.35 -4.42
C LEU A 187 -4.43 -12.88 -4.24
N LEU A 188 -4.19 -14.14 -4.62
CA LEU A 188 -2.88 -14.81 -4.46
C LEU A 188 -2.11 -14.93 -5.79
N TYR A 189 -2.48 -14.15 -6.79
CA TYR A 189 -1.76 -14.09 -8.05
C TYR A 189 -0.48 -13.26 -7.84
N THR A 190 0.56 -13.93 -7.39
CA THR A 190 1.93 -13.41 -7.50
C THR A 190 2.42 -13.69 -8.91
N SER A 191 3.29 -12.82 -9.46
CA SER A 191 3.91 -12.99 -10.77
C SER A 191 4.20 -14.46 -11.09
N PRO A 192 3.78 -15.00 -12.26
CA PRO A 192 3.93 -16.41 -12.56
C PRO A 192 5.41 -16.80 -12.47
N SER A 193 5.66 -17.92 -11.78
CA SER A 193 6.99 -18.55 -11.82
C SER A 193 7.31 -18.95 -13.27
N PRO A 194 8.58 -18.90 -13.71
CA PRO A 194 8.97 -19.43 -15.02
C PRO A 194 8.55 -20.88 -15.28
N ARG A 195 8.14 -21.63 -14.23
CA ARG A 195 7.58 -22.98 -14.35
C ARG A 195 6.09 -23.01 -14.69
N ASP A 196 5.35 -21.94 -14.42
CA ASP A 196 3.91 -21.84 -14.69
C ASP A 196 3.62 -21.41 -16.15
N LEU A 197 4.66 -21.03 -16.89
CA LEU A 197 4.62 -20.68 -18.31
C LEU A 197 4.89 -21.89 -19.24
N ARG A 198 5.00 -23.10 -18.69
CA ARG A 198 5.13 -24.35 -19.46
C ARG A 198 3.89 -25.23 -19.24
N ALA A 199 2.80 -24.84 -19.86
CA ALA A 199 1.66 -25.69 -20.11
C ALA A 199 1.06 -25.34 -21.47
#